data_ba5812ec3dbd8ce1ce7a1979b1ef8ffc
#
_entry.id   ba5812ec3dbd8ce1ce7a1979b1ef8ffc
#
_cell.length_a   1.000
_cell.length_b   1.000
_cell.length_c   1.000
_cell.angle_alpha   90.00
_cell.angle_beta   90.00
_cell.angle_gamma   90.00
#
_symmetry.space_group_name_H-M   'P 1'
#
loop_
_entity.id
_entity.type
_entity.pdbx_description
1 polymer ?
#
loop_
_entity_poly.entity_id
_entity_poly.type
_entity_poly.pdbx_seq_one_letter_code
_entity_poly.pdbx_strand_id
1 'polypeptide(L)'
;MHFSKAAAWAWPAVLLPLVLGLASPPKAIAQDPGSATAESFTPPASGLEVPPTLGSAEAAAPAAGSPDELEARIRQLESMVDQLSGQIKALRSTAPAAGAGGTSTAGSGGVSDTGGATGEGPGRNPGSGDTGSAANMATPSAAGGAAAPGQSLPPNPPPSARFDAPTRLQDVPGRVKFGPGFEIKSNDDEYFFQFHTLSQFDYRGYLQGGQQPVHDTFAIPRQRFVFSGRITRPYGYLVSLQHGLDTVALLDAFLDVDYDPRLRLRIGRYKTPFTYEFFAEPIQGLMAPERSLFFNNFGLNRDNGIMAVGRILNSKVDYAVSIQNGSRNGFLANTDSKNVTAFVNYRPFGDEENTLLENLNIGGSVLAGDQNSVPVPQTLRTAVATTGNQILGVPFLTFNNNVRESGTRAMWDLHAAWYYRQLAVIGEWASGYQDYAFATSMMNRTQLPVDSFYVQAGYFLTGETRSNVGIVKPLRPFNLKRGEFGLGAWELTARYSYLNIGKEVFTAGLSDPNLWANRAGMINVGLNWSLTQYLKVFMDWQHSSFNQPVLFAPGRSHLTSDMFMVRFQLFF
;
A
#
# COMPACT_ATOMS: atom_id res chain seq x y z
N MET A 1 -32.40 16.02 37.85
CA MET A 1 -33.46 16.52 36.95
C MET A 1 -32.90 17.68 36.17
N HIS A 2 -32.44 17.45 34.95
CA HIS A 2 -32.42 18.37 33.82
C HIS A 2 -31.94 17.59 32.58
N PHE A 3 -32.92 17.27 31.75
CA PHE A 3 -32.68 16.72 30.43
C PHE A 3 -32.15 17.82 29.51
N SER A 4 -30.99 17.65 28.93
CA SER A 4 -30.44 18.51 27.87
C SER A 4 -30.78 17.93 26.50
N LYS A 5 -31.30 18.79 25.65
CA LYS A 5 -31.92 18.56 24.35
C LYS A 5 -30.98 17.90 23.32
N ALA A 6 -31.44 16.82 22.73
CA ALA A 6 -30.91 16.27 21.49
C ALA A 6 -31.14 17.26 20.35
N ALA A 7 -30.08 17.76 19.73
CA ALA A 7 -30.15 18.51 18.49
C ALA A 7 -30.30 17.54 17.31
N ALA A 8 -31.48 17.50 16.72
CA ALA A 8 -31.77 16.84 15.47
C ALA A 8 -31.06 17.57 14.34
N TRP A 9 -30.08 16.91 13.67
CA TRP A 9 -29.48 17.40 12.45
C TRP A 9 -30.36 16.97 11.28
N ALA A 10 -31.06 17.95 10.71
CA ALA A 10 -31.77 17.81 9.45
C ALA A 10 -30.75 17.73 8.32
N TRP A 11 -30.78 16.66 7.54
CA TRP A 11 -30.06 16.50 6.28
C TRP A 11 -30.61 17.48 5.24
N PRO A 12 -29.79 18.25 4.51
CA PRO A 12 -30.29 18.97 3.36
C PRO A 12 -30.51 17.97 2.21
N ALA A 13 -31.77 17.76 1.87
CA ALA A 13 -32.24 17.05 0.68
C ALA A 13 -31.94 17.88 -0.60
N VAL A 14 -30.67 18.05 -0.96
CA VAL A 14 -30.25 18.88 -2.11
C VAL A 14 -29.65 18.05 -3.26
N LEU A 15 -29.46 16.73 -3.09
CA LEU A 15 -28.81 15.91 -4.13
C LEU A 15 -29.76 15.11 -5.03
N LEU A 16 -31.06 15.11 -4.80
CA LEU A 16 -32.00 14.34 -5.62
C LEU A 16 -32.49 14.98 -6.93
N PRO A 17 -32.49 16.32 -7.14
CA PRO A 17 -32.99 16.89 -8.41
C PRO A 17 -31.98 16.92 -9.56
N LEU A 18 -30.67 16.71 -9.33
CA LEU A 18 -29.68 16.84 -10.41
C LEU A 18 -29.50 15.57 -11.26
N VAL A 19 -30.04 14.42 -10.84
CA VAL A 19 -29.87 13.14 -11.55
C VAL A 19 -31.05 12.83 -12.49
N LEU A 20 -32.18 13.54 -12.35
CA LEU A 20 -33.39 13.26 -13.15
C LEU A 20 -33.59 14.17 -14.39
N GLY A 21 -32.67 15.08 -14.67
CA GLY A 21 -32.81 16.08 -15.76
C GLY A 21 -32.13 15.75 -17.11
N LEU A 22 -31.40 14.63 -17.25
CA LEU A 22 -30.63 14.34 -18.45
C LEU A 22 -30.92 12.95 -19.06
N ALA A 23 -32.17 12.56 -19.20
CA ALA A 23 -32.53 11.33 -19.90
C ALA A 23 -33.53 11.60 -21.01
N SER A 24 -33.02 11.96 -22.18
CA SER A 24 -33.71 11.68 -23.45
C SER A 24 -32.83 10.70 -24.25
N PRO A 25 -33.35 9.52 -24.67
CA PRO A 25 -32.54 8.48 -25.29
C PRO A 25 -32.29 8.76 -26.77
N PRO A 26 -31.06 8.61 -27.28
CA PRO A 26 -30.87 8.43 -28.71
C PRO A 26 -31.25 6.99 -29.11
N LYS A 27 -31.87 6.87 -30.27
CA LYS A 27 -32.37 5.63 -30.86
C LYS A 27 -31.32 4.53 -30.98
N ALA A 28 -31.71 3.33 -30.56
CA ALA A 28 -30.96 2.09 -30.65
C ALA A 28 -30.61 1.74 -32.10
N ILE A 29 -29.34 1.43 -32.33
CA ILE A 29 -28.88 0.59 -33.43
C ILE A 29 -28.61 -0.77 -32.80
N ALA A 30 -29.37 -1.78 -33.26
CA ALA A 30 -29.26 -3.15 -32.83
C ALA A 30 -27.87 -3.71 -33.16
N GLN A 31 -27.17 -4.22 -32.17
CA GLN A 31 -26.07 -5.15 -32.32
C GLN A 31 -26.38 -6.43 -31.56
N ASP A 32 -26.07 -7.53 -32.20
CA ASP A 32 -26.33 -8.92 -31.89
C ASP A 32 -25.90 -9.31 -30.45
N PRO A 33 -26.65 -10.16 -29.71
CA PRO A 33 -26.30 -10.60 -28.38
C PRO A 33 -25.33 -11.78 -28.46
N GLY A 34 -24.03 -11.49 -28.48
CA GLY A 34 -22.96 -12.47 -28.26
C GLY A 34 -22.66 -12.61 -26.76
N SER A 35 -23.12 -13.72 -26.21
CA SER A 35 -22.80 -14.36 -24.92
C SER A 35 -21.74 -13.66 -24.04
N ALA A 36 -22.19 -12.87 -23.06
CA ALA A 36 -21.40 -12.51 -21.91
C ALA A 36 -21.43 -13.67 -20.90
N THR A 37 -20.38 -14.48 -20.89
CA THR A 37 -20.14 -15.45 -19.82
C THR A 37 -19.88 -14.69 -18.53
N ALA A 38 -20.59 -15.06 -17.47
CA ALA A 38 -20.45 -14.51 -16.13
C ALA A 38 -18.99 -14.61 -15.66
N GLU A 39 -18.31 -13.48 -15.60
CA GLU A 39 -16.97 -13.38 -15.03
C GLU A 39 -17.04 -13.58 -13.51
N SER A 40 -16.46 -14.67 -13.03
CA SER A 40 -16.35 -14.94 -11.60
C SER A 40 -15.42 -13.95 -10.94
N PHE A 41 -15.97 -13.03 -10.15
CA PHE A 41 -15.23 -12.12 -9.30
C PHE A 41 -14.46 -12.90 -8.24
N THR A 42 -13.14 -12.80 -8.24
CA THR A 42 -12.29 -13.29 -7.16
C THR A 42 -12.25 -12.19 -6.08
N PRO A 43 -12.46 -12.51 -4.78
CA PRO A 43 -12.31 -11.49 -3.74
C PRO A 43 -10.89 -10.90 -3.83
N PRO A 44 -10.69 -9.61 -3.54
CA PRO A 44 -9.42 -8.93 -3.77
C PRO A 44 -8.31 -9.64 -3.01
N ALA A 45 -7.48 -10.37 -3.76
CA ALA A 45 -6.18 -10.75 -3.26
C ALA A 45 -5.41 -9.44 -3.11
N SER A 46 -5.03 -9.09 -1.88
CA SER A 46 -4.10 -8.02 -1.51
C SER A 46 -3.77 -7.00 -2.61
N GLY A 47 -4.76 -6.22 -3.04
CA GLY A 47 -4.56 -5.04 -3.87
C GLY A 47 -4.13 -5.21 -5.33
N LEU A 48 -3.93 -6.43 -5.79
CA LEU A 48 -3.69 -6.75 -7.19
C LEU A 48 -4.73 -7.80 -7.58
N GLU A 49 -5.81 -7.38 -8.20
CA GLU A 49 -6.72 -8.30 -8.86
C GLU A 49 -5.98 -8.96 -10.02
N VAL A 50 -6.01 -10.27 -10.04
CA VAL A 50 -5.69 -11.04 -11.24
C VAL A 50 -6.85 -10.84 -12.21
N PRO A 51 -6.63 -10.36 -13.44
CA PRO A 51 -7.73 -10.26 -14.40
C PRO A 51 -8.35 -11.64 -14.59
N PRO A 52 -9.70 -11.72 -14.73
CA PRO A 52 -10.36 -12.98 -14.99
C PRO A 52 -9.80 -13.61 -16.26
N THR A 53 -9.59 -14.89 -16.24
CA THR A 53 -9.19 -15.68 -17.40
C THR A 53 -10.26 -15.53 -18.49
N LEU A 54 -9.93 -14.79 -19.54
CA LEU A 54 -10.72 -14.76 -20.77
C LEU A 54 -10.79 -16.18 -21.32
N GLY A 55 -12.01 -16.64 -21.54
CA GLY A 55 -12.29 -17.90 -22.20
C GLY A 55 -11.55 -17.99 -23.53
N SER A 56 -11.09 -19.19 -23.81
CA SER A 56 -10.36 -19.61 -24.99
C SER A 56 -11.02 -19.15 -26.29
N ALA A 57 -10.50 -18.07 -26.88
CA ALA A 57 -10.57 -17.91 -28.32
C ALA A 57 -9.33 -18.63 -28.88
N GLU A 58 -9.55 -19.68 -29.59
CA GLU A 58 -8.58 -20.47 -30.33
C GLU A 58 -7.97 -19.59 -31.44
N ALA A 59 -6.88 -18.92 -31.10
CA ALA A 59 -6.05 -18.25 -32.08
C ALA A 59 -4.94 -19.24 -32.49
N ALA A 60 -4.92 -19.57 -33.76
CA ALA A 60 -3.92 -20.44 -34.38
C ALA A 60 -2.51 -20.07 -33.94
N ALA A 61 -1.77 -21.06 -33.46
CA ALA A 61 -0.38 -20.94 -33.09
C ALA A 61 0.46 -20.44 -34.28
N PRO A 62 1.39 -19.49 -34.10
CA PRO A 62 2.38 -19.20 -35.12
C PRO A 62 3.26 -20.43 -35.28
N ALA A 63 3.52 -20.80 -36.53
CA ALA A 63 4.34 -21.96 -36.91
C ALA A 63 5.68 -21.95 -36.15
N ALA A 64 6.03 -23.07 -35.54
CA ALA A 64 7.34 -23.29 -34.94
C ALA A 64 8.43 -23.02 -35.98
N GLY A 65 9.36 -22.10 -35.67
CA GLY A 65 10.50 -21.83 -36.50
C GLY A 65 11.31 -23.11 -36.73
N SER A 66 11.93 -23.24 -37.90
CA SER A 66 12.73 -24.41 -38.23
C SER A 66 13.86 -24.64 -37.22
N PRO A 67 14.32 -25.90 -37.01
CA PRO A 67 15.43 -26.20 -36.11
C PRO A 67 16.65 -25.32 -36.35
N ASP A 68 16.94 -25.00 -37.61
CA ASP A 68 18.07 -24.16 -38.04
C ASP A 68 17.93 -22.70 -37.55
N GLU A 69 16.71 -22.18 -37.49
CA GLU A 69 16.45 -20.83 -36.99
C GLU A 69 16.57 -20.75 -35.45
N LEU A 70 16.24 -21.83 -34.76
CA LEU A 70 16.46 -21.97 -33.32
C LEU A 70 17.94 -22.05 -32.99
N GLU A 71 18.70 -22.83 -33.73
CA GLU A 71 20.16 -22.92 -33.57
C GLU A 71 20.87 -21.60 -33.87
N ALA A 72 20.43 -20.84 -34.87
CA ALA A 72 20.96 -19.52 -35.17
C ALA A 72 20.71 -18.53 -34.01
N ARG A 73 19.55 -18.59 -33.40
CA ARG A 73 19.21 -17.78 -32.21
C ARG A 73 20.02 -18.19 -30.98
N ILE A 74 20.26 -19.48 -30.78
CA ILE A 74 21.11 -19.97 -29.68
C ILE A 74 22.53 -19.44 -29.83
N ARG A 75 23.12 -19.54 -31.00
CA ARG A 75 24.48 -19.00 -31.28
C ARG A 75 24.56 -17.49 -31.09
N GLN A 76 23.49 -16.76 -31.43
CA GLN A 76 23.41 -15.31 -31.20
C GLN A 76 23.37 -14.97 -29.71
N LEU A 77 22.62 -15.73 -28.92
CA LEU A 77 22.55 -15.56 -27.47
C LEU A 77 23.88 -15.92 -26.78
N GLU A 78 24.54 -16.99 -27.19
CA GLU A 78 25.85 -17.35 -26.68
C GLU A 78 26.89 -16.26 -26.95
N SER A 79 26.90 -15.68 -28.15
CA SER A 79 27.77 -14.54 -28.49
C SER A 79 27.49 -13.31 -27.61
N MET A 80 26.24 -13.01 -27.32
CA MET A 80 25.89 -11.90 -26.40
C MET A 80 26.33 -12.17 -24.96
N VAL A 81 26.23 -13.41 -24.49
CA VAL A 81 26.69 -13.80 -23.14
C VAL A 81 28.18 -13.65 -23.01
N ASP A 82 28.95 -14.06 -24.03
CA ASP A 82 30.40 -13.90 -24.07
C ASP A 82 30.83 -12.43 -24.11
N GLN A 83 30.12 -11.60 -24.86
CA GLN A 83 30.37 -10.16 -24.92
C GLN A 83 30.10 -9.48 -23.56
N LEU A 84 29.01 -9.81 -22.89
CA LEU A 84 28.68 -9.31 -21.56
C LEU A 84 29.69 -9.78 -20.50
N SER A 85 30.12 -11.03 -20.57
CA SER A 85 31.16 -11.58 -19.69
C SER A 85 32.48 -10.83 -19.85
N GLY A 86 32.85 -10.50 -21.09
CA GLY A 86 34.01 -9.68 -21.41
C GLY A 86 33.92 -8.27 -20.82
N GLN A 87 32.76 -7.62 -20.92
CA GLN A 87 32.52 -6.31 -20.34
C GLN A 87 32.59 -6.33 -18.80
N ILE A 88 32.03 -7.34 -18.15
CA ILE A 88 32.11 -7.49 -16.68
C ILE A 88 33.58 -7.69 -16.25
N LYS A 89 34.36 -8.45 -16.99
CA LYS A 89 35.78 -8.66 -16.71
C LYS A 89 36.59 -7.37 -16.87
N ALA A 90 36.30 -6.58 -17.89
CA ALA A 90 36.91 -5.28 -18.12
C ALA A 90 36.56 -4.26 -17.01
N LEU A 91 35.27 -4.23 -16.57
CA LEU A 91 34.85 -3.37 -15.46
C LEU A 91 35.48 -3.77 -14.12
N ARG A 92 35.73 -5.07 -13.89
CA ARG A 92 36.46 -5.53 -12.70
C ARG A 92 37.93 -5.18 -12.71
N SER A 93 38.58 -5.10 -13.89
CA SER A 93 39.99 -4.71 -14.02
C SER A 93 40.23 -3.22 -13.95
N THR A 94 39.21 -2.39 -14.12
CA THR A 94 39.27 -0.91 -14.03
C THR A 94 38.85 -0.35 -12.68
N ALA A 95 38.39 -1.17 -11.71
CA ALA A 95 38.10 -0.73 -10.36
C ALA A 95 39.41 -0.45 -9.60
N PRO A 96 39.66 0.77 -9.10
CA PRO A 96 40.87 1.08 -8.33
C PRO A 96 40.85 0.30 -7.02
N ALA A 97 41.94 -0.38 -6.73
CA ALA A 97 42.17 -1.07 -5.46
C ALA A 97 42.15 -0.04 -4.31
N ALA A 98 41.22 -0.16 -3.39
CA ALA A 98 41.23 0.57 -2.14
C ALA A 98 42.38 0.04 -1.28
N GLY A 99 43.49 0.78 -1.33
CA GLY A 99 44.68 0.52 -0.53
C GLY A 99 44.49 0.98 0.89
N ALA A 100 44.84 0.13 1.82
CA ALA A 100 44.97 0.42 3.24
C ALA A 100 46.25 1.21 3.53
N GLY A 101 46.17 2.14 4.50
CA GLY A 101 47.31 2.47 5.36
C GLY A 101 47.98 3.83 5.14
N GLY A 102 48.15 4.56 6.23
CA GLY A 102 49.23 5.51 6.36
C GLY A 102 48.89 6.85 7.04
N THR A 103 49.19 6.87 8.28
CA THR A 103 49.35 7.95 9.24
C THR A 103 50.12 9.20 8.77
N SER A 104 49.74 10.31 9.39
CA SER A 104 50.55 11.40 10.01
C SER A 104 50.85 12.70 9.25
N THR A 105 50.62 13.74 10.03
CA THR A 105 51.34 14.98 10.32
C THR A 105 51.10 16.26 9.52
N ALA A 106 50.53 17.22 10.26
CA ALA A 106 51.03 18.57 10.60
C ALA A 106 51.19 19.65 9.53
N GLY A 107 50.70 20.83 9.88
CA GLY A 107 51.16 22.14 9.38
C GLY A 107 49.99 23.08 9.08
N SER A 108 49.58 23.89 9.99
CA SER A 108 49.98 25.22 10.47
C SER A 108 49.42 26.37 9.62
N GLY A 109 48.88 27.33 10.31
CA GLY A 109 48.62 28.71 9.93
C GLY A 109 47.14 29.03 9.81
N GLY A 110 46.53 29.88 10.52
CA GLY A 110 46.96 30.92 11.45
C GLY A 110 45.96 32.04 11.35
N VAL A 111 45.72 32.65 12.51
CA VAL A 111 45.34 34.03 12.81
C VAL A 111 43.85 34.33 12.87
N SER A 112 43.37 34.49 14.06
CA SER A 112 43.06 35.59 14.99
C SER A 112 41.67 36.19 14.72
N ASP A 113 40.90 36.69 15.63
CA ASP A 113 41.06 37.09 17.01
C ASP A 113 39.70 37.47 17.61
N THR A 114 39.67 37.45 18.90
CA THR A 114 38.99 38.20 19.96
C THR A 114 37.54 37.85 20.21
N GLY A 115 37.14 37.60 21.39
CA GLY A 115 37.40 37.91 22.76
C GLY A 115 36.12 37.65 23.51
N GLY A 116 36.12 37.20 24.63
CA GLY A 116 36.22 37.60 25.99
C GLY A 116 35.10 36.97 26.77
N ALA A 117 35.50 36.20 27.69
CA ALA A 117 35.56 36.36 29.14
C ALA A 117 34.25 36.05 29.90
N THR A 118 34.38 35.17 30.76
CA THR A 118 34.33 34.95 32.25
C THR A 118 33.01 34.27 32.65
N GLY A 119 32.95 33.34 33.60
CA GLY A 119 33.83 32.83 34.57
C GLY A 119 33.18 31.68 35.35
N GLU A 120 34.05 30.93 35.95
CA GLU A 120 33.94 30.18 37.21
C GLU A 120 32.95 29.03 37.41
N GLY A 121 33.54 27.85 37.54
CA GLY A 121 33.04 26.70 38.30
C GLY A 121 33.20 26.88 39.81
N PRO A 122 33.23 25.90 40.68
CA PRO A 122 33.53 24.46 40.51
C PRO A 122 32.68 23.53 41.37
N GLY A 123 32.85 22.21 41.23
CA GLY A 123 32.52 21.35 42.35
C GLY A 123 32.20 19.90 42.10
N ARG A 124 33.24 19.08 42.06
CA ARG A 124 33.40 17.73 42.67
C ARG A 124 32.37 16.63 42.47
N ASN A 125 32.85 15.61 41.79
CA ASN A 125 32.63 14.17 42.04
C ASN A 125 32.87 13.76 43.52
N PRO A 126 32.44 12.60 44.04
CA PRO A 126 32.79 11.29 43.45
C PRO A 126 31.79 10.15 43.68
N GLY A 127 32.01 9.05 42.97
CA GLY A 127 31.88 7.73 43.60
C GLY A 127 31.15 6.66 42.83
N SER A 128 31.91 5.80 42.20
CA SER A 128 31.93 4.33 42.22
C SER A 128 30.60 3.61 41.93
N GLY A 129 30.59 2.66 41.12
CA GLY A 129 31.24 1.43 40.86
C GLY A 129 30.49 0.64 39.82
N ASP A 130 31.20 0.08 38.94
CA ASP A 130 31.47 -1.35 38.75
C ASP A 130 30.25 -2.19 38.35
N THR A 131 30.25 -2.99 37.35
CA THR A 131 31.06 -4.00 36.69
C THR A 131 30.29 -4.44 35.46
N GLY A 132 30.81 -4.65 34.41
CA GLY A 132 31.75 -5.50 33.83
C GLY A 132 31.21 -6.57 32.93
N SER A 133 32.03 -7.03 32.22
CA SER A 133 32.23 -8.37 31.65
C SER A 133 31.71 -8.63 30.26
N ALA A 134 32.58 -8.37 29.31
CA ALA A 134 32.66 -9.10 28.06
C ALA A 134 33.35 -10.46 28.32
N ALA A 135 32.73 -11.54 27.97
CA ALA A 135 33.34 -12.87 28.02
C ALA A 135 33.95 -13.22 26.66
N ASN A 136 35.28 -13.22 26.63
CA ASN A 136 36.09 -13.84 25.57
C ASN A 136 36.01 -15.37 25.72
N MET A 137 35.64 -16.06 24.64
CA MET A 137 35.87 -17.50 24.54
C MET A 137 37.27 -17.77 24.03
N ALA A 138 38.12 -18.33 24.90
CA ALA A 138 39.39 -18.92 24.52
C ALA A 138 39.21 -20.44 24.34
N THR A 139 39.77 -20.96 23.25
CA THR A 139 39.97 -22.37 22.95
C THR A 139 41.02 -22.97 23.87
N PRO A 140 40.82 -24.18 24.43
CA PRO A 140 41.90 -24.93 25.08
C PRO A 140 42.55 -25.90 24.10
N SER A 141 43.89 -25.84 24.13
CA SER A 141 44.83 -26.75 23.47
C SER A 141 44.86 -28.11 24.22
N ALA A 142 45.09 -29.16 23.44
CA ALA A 142 45.19 -30.54 23.90
C ALA A 142 46.50 -30.79 24.70
N ALA A 143 46.37 -31.46 25.85
CA ALA A 143 47.47 -32.16 26.50
C ALA A 143 46.98 -33.58 26.87
N GLY A 144 47.75 -34.58 26.45
CA GLY A 144 47.44 -35.99 26.61
C GLY A 144 47.56 -36.47 28.04
N GLY A 145 46.71 -37.46 28.39
CA GLY A 145 46.75 -38.19 29.66
C GLY A 145 46.18 -39.61 29.45
N ALA A 146 46.93 -40.57 29.97
CA ALA A 146 46.87 -42.01 29.74
C ALA A 146 45.56 -42.71 29.99
N ALA A 147 45.35 -43.80 29.26
CA ALA A 147 44.22 -44.70 29.29
C ALA A 147 44.09 -45.48 30.60
N ALA A 148 42.84 -45.61 31.12
CA ALA A 148 42.40 -46.66 32.04
C ALA A 148 41.44 -47.60 31.30
N PRO A 149 41.48 -48.90 31.51
CA PRO A 149 40.72 -49.87 30.75
C PRO A 149 39.33 -50.12 31.38
N GLY A 150 38.29 -50.16 30.55
CA GLY A 150 37.02 -50.80 30.86
C GLY A 150 35.80 -49.92 31.03
N GLN A 151 35.42 -49.16 30.03
CA GLN A 151 34.03 -48.71 29.89
C GLN A 151 33.55 -48.97 28.46
N SER A 152 32.48 -49.77 28.37
CA SER A 152 31.78 -50.01 27.14
C SER A 152 31.28 -48.69 26.55
N LEU A 153 31.64 -48.39 25.31
CA LEU A 153 31.15 -47.25 24.53
C LEU A 153 29.62 -47.27 24.50
N PRO A 154 28.97 -46.14 24.74
CA PRO A 154 27.52 -46.02 24.53
C PRO A 154 27.20 -46.36 23.06
N PRO A 155 26.02 -46.95 22.78
CA PRO A 155 25.63 -47.27 21.42
C PRO A 155 25.66 -46.01 20.57
N ASN A 156 26.18 -46.13 19.35
CA ASN A 156 26.18 -45.06 18.38
C ASN A 156 24.81 -44.36 18.33
N PRO A 157 24.75 -43.02 18.36
CA PRO A 157 23.50 -42.34 18.17
C PRO A 157 22.88 -42.82 16.86
N PRO A 158 21.54 -42.94 16.80
CA PRO A 158 20.86 -43.32 15.57
C PRO A 158 21.33 -42.37 14.43
N PRO A 159 21.47 -42.85 13.20
CA PRO A 159 21.91 -42.01 12.08
C PRO A 159 21.00 -40.78 12.07
N SER A 160 21.63 -39.61 12.24
CA SER A 160 20.93 -38.34 12.13
C SER A 160 20.05 -38.39 10.88
N ALA A 161 18.76 -38.12 11.05
CA ALA A 161 17.83 -38.05 9.93
C ALA A 161 18.52 -37.27 8.84
N ARG A 162 18.94 -37.94 7.77
CA ARG A 162 19.38 -37.27 6.55
C ARG A 162 18.18 -36.47 6.13
N PHE A 163 18.29 -35.15 6.13
CA PHE A 163 17.41 -34.34 5.31
C PHE A 163 17.55 -34.91 3.91
N ASP A 164 16.55 -35.61 3.45
CA ASP A 164 16.53 -36.09 2.09
C ASP A 164 16.82 -34.93 1.18
N ALA A 165 17.74 -35.15 0.23
CA ALA A 165 18.06 -34.16 -0.78
C ALA A 165 16.74 -33.65 -1.37
N PRO A 166 16.61 -32.33 -1.65
CA PRO A 166 15.37 -31.81 -2.17
C PRO A 166 14.91 -32.66 -3.34
N THR A 167 13.68 -33.10 -3.27
CA THR A 167 12.99 -33.91 -4.27
C THR A 167 13.36 -33.37 -5.65
N ARG A 168 13.83 -34.21 -6.56
CA ARG A 168 14.20 -33.79 -7.91
C ARG A 168 13.05 -33.00 -8.50
N LEU A 169 13.38 -31.84 -9.11
CA LEU A 169 12.42 -31.07 -9.89
C LEU A 169 11.72 -32.01 -10.88
N GLN A 170 10.42 -32.05 -10.85
CA GLN A 170 9.63 -32.83 -11.78
C GLN A 170 9.39 -32.00 -13.03
N ASP A 171 9.60 -32.58 -14.21
CA ASP A 171 9.23 -31.98 -15.49
C ASP A 171 7.70 -31.98 -15.60
N VAL A 172 7.07 -30.86 -15.21
CA VAL A 172 5.63 -30.69 -15.33
C VAL A 172 5.35 -29.84 -16.56
N PRO A 173 4.60 -30.35 -17.55
CA PRO A 173 4.20 -29.56 -18.71
C PRO A 173 3.40 -28.33 -18.29
N GLY A 174 3.72 -27.16 -18.83
CA GLY A 174 3.09 -25.91 -18.41
C GLY A 174 2.88 -24.95 -19.57
N ARG A 175 2.11 -23.90 -19.29
CA ARG A 175 1.78 -22.80 -20.21
C ARG A 175 2.29 -21.49 -19.64
N VAL A 176 2.82 -20.64 -20.52
CA VAL A 176 3.20 -19.26 -20.19
C VAL A 176 2.24 -18.32 -20.89
N LYS A 177 1.69 -17.36 -20.16
CA LYS A 177 0.84 -16.29 -20.70
C LYS A 177 1.42 -14.94 -20.34
N PHE A 178 1.26 -13.97 -21.25
CA PHE A 178 1.60 -12.58 -21.04
C PHE A 178 0.32 -11.74 -21.07
N GLY A 179 0.24 -10.79 -20.16
CA GLY A 179 -0.85 -9.87 -20.03
C GLY A 179 -0.37 -8.71 -19.12
N PRO A 180 -1.18 -8.13 -18.24
CA PRO A 180 -0.63 -7.44 -17.08
C PRO A 180 0.18 -8.43 -16.24
N GLY A 181 1.53 -8.33 -16.32
CA GLY A 181 2.45 -9.34 -15.80
C GLY A 181 2.64 -10.55 -16.70
N PHE A 182 3.17 -11.62 -16.13
CA PHE A 182 3.22 -12.92 -16.77
C PHE A 182 2.77 -14.02 -15.80
N GLU A 183 2.28 -15.10 -16.37
CA GLU A 183 1.74 -16.25 -15.67
C GLU A 183 2.40 -17.53 -16.21
N ILE A 184 2.88 -18.38 -15.30
CA ILE A 184 3.34 -19.74 -15.57
C ILE A 184 2.39 -20.68 -14.84
N LYS A 185 1.79 -21.62 -15.56
CA LYS A 185 0.78 -22.52 -15.00
C LYS A 185 0.99 -23.93 -15.54
N SER A 186 0.98 -24.95 -14.67
CA SER A 186 1.00 -26.33 -15.08
C SER A 186 -0.30 -26.72 -15.80
N ASN A 187 -0.25 -27.75 -16.68
CA ASN A 187 -1.42 -28.16 -17.46
C ASN A 187 -2.51 -28.79 -16.59
N ASP A 188 -2.16 -29.38 -15.44
CA ASP A 188 -3.07 -29.95 -14.45
C ASP A 188 -3.64 -28.92 -13.46
N ASP A 189 -3.26 -27.63 -13.61
CA ASP A 189 -3.65 -26.54 -12.73
C ASP A 189 -3.17 -26.67 -11.27
N GLU A 190 -2.24 -27.55 -10.95
CA GLU A 190 -1.70 -27.70 -9.59
C GLU A 190 -0.76 -26.56 -9.23
N TYR A 191 0.19 -26.26 -10.13
CA TYR A 191 1.20 -25.24 -9.93
C TYR A 191 0.85 -23.97 -10.71
N PHE A 192 0.99 -22.84 -10.04
CA PHE A 192 0.71 -21.53 -10.63
C PHE A 192 1.70 -20.52 -10.07
N PHE A 193 2.31 -19.74 -10.94
CA PHE A 193 3.15 -18.60 -10.58
C PHE A 193 2.77 -17.40 -11.41
N GLN A 194 2.64 -16.25 -10.78
CA GLN A 194 2.32 -14.99 -11.43
C GLN A 194 3.22 -13.88 -10.91
N PHE A 195 3.69 -13.04 -11.82
CA PHE A 195 4.49 -11.87 -11.51
C PHE A 195 3.81 -10.61 -12.04
N HIS A 196 3.78 -9.57 -11.20
CA HIS A 196 3.35 -8.23 -11.57
C HIS A 196 4.33 -7.18 -11.08
N THR A 197 4.39 -6.05 -11.78
CA THR A 197 5.07 -4.85 -11.30
C THR A 197 4.17 -3.63 -11.40
N LEU A 198 4.27 -2.74 -10.42
CA LEU A 198 3.64 -1.42 -10.41
C LEU A 198 4.74 -0.38 -10.22
N SER A 199 4.91 0.49 -11.21
CA SER A 199 5.83 1.62 -11.15
C SER A 199 5.03 2.92 -11.22
N GLN A 200 5.29 3.85 -10.30
CA GLN A 200 4.70 5.18 -10.32
C GLN A 200 5.80 6.23 -10.28
N PHE A 201 5.68 7.22 -11.16
CA PHE A 201 6.56 8.37 -11.24
C PHE A 201 5.71 9.64 -11.17
N ASP A 202 5.97 10.49 -10.18
CA ASP A 202 5.23 11.71 -9.90
C ASP A 202 6.05 12.95 -10.21
N TYR A 203 5.39 13.96 -10.75
CA TYR A 203 5.73 15.36 -10.54
C TYR A 203 4.68 15.97 -9.61
N ARG A 204 5.09 16.65 -8.56
CA ARG A 204 4.24 17.40 -7.63
C ARG A 204 4.72 18.83 -7.56
N GLY A 205 3.87 19.78 -7.99
CA GLY A 205 4.09 21.20 -7.93
C GLY A 205 3.14 21.86 -6.94
N TYR A 206 3.68 22.64 -6.01
CA TYR A 206 2.91 23.36 -5.00
C TYR A 206 2.77 24.81 -5.42
N LEU A 207 1.53 25.30 -5.60
CA LEU A 207 1.26 26.60 -6.17
C LEU A 207 1.60 27.77 -5.24
N GLN A 208 1.66 27.52 -3.91
CA GLN A 208 2.15 28.50 -2.96
C GLN A 208 3.68 28.36 -2.83
N GLY A 209 4.40 29.29 -3.43
CA GLY A 209 5.87 29.31 -3.36
C GLY A 209 6.42 29.42 -1.93
N GLY A 210 7.55 28.77 -1.68
CA GLY A 210 8.26 28.83 -0.39
C GLY A 210 7.61 28.02 0.71
N GLN A 211 6.82 27.01 0.40
CA GLN A 211 6.28 26.06 1.37
C GLN A 211 7.40 25.19 1.95
N GLN A 212 7.59 25.27 3.24
CA GLN A 212 8.44 24.36 3.97
C GLN A 212 7.55 23.51 4.89
N PRO A 213 7.75 22.21 5.02
CA PRO A 213 8.84 21.40 4.46
C PRO A 213 8.52 20.74 3.08
N VAL A 214 7.53 21.23 2.35
CA VAL A 214 7.09 20.67 1.04
C VAL A 214 7.70 21.49 -0.09
N HIS A 215 8.24 20.81 -1.09
CA HIS A 215 8.84 21.43 -2.27
C HIS A 215 8.30 20.78 -3.55
N ASP A 216 8.37 21.53 -4.66
CA ASP A 216 8.18 20.95 -5.98
C ASP A 216 9.18 19.83 -6.20
N THR A 217 8.70 18.68 -6.64
CA THR A 217 9.56 17.50 -6.69
C THR A 217 9.14 16.49 -7.76
N PHE A 218 10.13 15.81 -8.30
CA PHE A 218 9.95 14.53 -8.96
C PHE A 218 10.18 13.42 -7.94
N ALA A 219 9.33 12.40 -7.94
CA ALA A 219 9.43 11.31 -7.00
C ALA A 219 9.03 9.97 -7.61
N ILE A 220 9.58 8.88 -7.10
CA ILE A 220 9.10 7.53 -7.33
C ILE A 220 8.42 7.06 -6.04
N PRO A 221 7.12 7.35 -5.86
CA PRO A 221 6.45 7.00 -4.61
C PRO A 221 6.30 5.48 -4.44
N ARG A 222 6.20 4.74 -5.55
CA ARG A 222 6.03 3.28 -5.51
C ARG A 222 6.68 2.61 -6.72
N GLN A 223 7.60 1.70 -6.41
CA GLN A 223 8.04 0.63 -7.30
C GLN A 223 7.74 -0.68 -6.60
N ARG A 224 6.77 -1.43 -7.08
CA ARG A 224 6.29 -2.65 -6.44
C ARG A 224 6.51 -3.87 -7.32
N PHE A 225 6.96 -4.96 -6.70
CA PHE A 225 7.06 -6.28 -7.32
C PHE A 225 6.15 -7.23 -6.54
N VAL A 226 5.32 -7.98 -7.25
CA VAL A 226 4.38 -8.93 -6.67
C VAL A 226 4.58 -10.29 -7.28
N PHE A 227 4.83 -11.24 -6.43
CA PHE A 227 4.95 -12.66 -6.74
C PHE A 227 3.80 -13.37 -6.06
N SER A 228 2.96 -14.03 -6.83
CA SER A 228 1.84 -14.78 -6.30
C SER A 228 1.73 -16.11 -7.00
N GLY A 229 1.07 -17.04 -6.37
CA GLY A 229 0.92 -18.33 -7.00
C GLY A 229 0.28 -19.36 -6.10
N ARG A 230 0.40 -20.60 -6.56
CA ARG A 230 -0.07 -21.80 -5.87
C ARG A 230 0.98 -22.88 -6.00
N ILE A 231 1.32 -23.51 -4.87
CA ILE A 231 2.31 -24.61 -4.83
C ILE A 231 1.62 -25.94 -5.18
N THR A 232 0.39 -26.09 -4.77
CA THR A 232 -0.56 -27.16 -5.09
C THR A 232 -1.90 -26.74 -4.54
N ARG A 233 -2.98 -27.33 -5.02
CA ARG A 233 -4.29 -27.07 -4.40
C ARG A 233 -4.33 -27.70 -3.00
N PRO A 234 -4.80 -26.98 -1.97
CA PRO A 234 -5.43 -25.64 -1.96
C PRO A 234 -4.49 -24.49 -1.53
N TYR A 235 -3.17 -24.66 -1.58
CA TYR A 235 -2.19 -23.78 -0.94
C TYR A 235 -1.70 -22.69 -1.91
N GLY A 236 -2.21 -21.47 -1.72
CA GLY A 236 -1.78 -20.28 -2.42
C GLY A 236 -0.81 -19.44 -1.60
N TYR A 237 -0.03 -18.58 -2.25
CA TYR A 237 0.87 -17.64 -1.59
C TYR A 237 0.94 -16.32 -2.33
N LEU A 238 1.31 -15.26 -1.61
CA LEU A 238 1.67 -13.99 -2.21
C LEU A 238 2.79 -13.33 -1.40
N VAL A 239 3.78 -12.82 -2.13
CA VAL A 239 4.86 -11.98 -1.59
C VAL A 239 4.92 -10.71 -2.41
N SER A 240 4.87 -9.54 -1.76
CA SER A 240 5.05 -8.27 -2.44
C SER A 240 6.09 -7.40 -1.76
N LEU A 241 6.99 -6.86 -2.58
CA LEU A 241 8.04 -5.94 -2.19
C LEU A 241 7.76 -4.57 -2.79
N GLN A 242 8.01 -3.52 -2.05
CA GLN A 242 7.93 -2.16 -2.55
C GLN A 242 9.21 -1.41 -2.22
N HIS A 243 9.78 -0.76 -3.22
CA HIS A 243 10.75 0.30 -3.06
C HIS A 243 10.08 1.63 -3.40
N GLY A 244 10.39 2.67 -2.68
CA GLY A 244 9.90 4.02 -2.96
C GLY A 244 10.37 4.97 -1.89
N LEU A 245 10.73 6.19 -2.29
CA LEU A 245 11.20 7.23 -1.38
C LEU A 245 12.34 6.74 -0.46
N ASP A 246 13.33 6.08 -1.06
CA ASP A 246 14.56 5.58 -0.43
C ASP A 246 14.39 4.44 0.59
N THR A 247 13.24 3.79 0.63
CA THR A 247 13.04 2.63 1.51
C THR A 247 12.55 1.39 0.76
N VAL A 248 12.96 0.22 1.25
CA VAL A 248 12.46 -1.07 0.81
C VAL A 248 11.59 -1.65 1.90
N ALA A 249 10.39 -2.09 1.54
CA ALA A 249 9.44 -2.68 2.46
C ALA A 249 8.86 -3.99 1.92
N LEU A 250 8.78 -5.00 2.77
CA LEU A 250 7.93 -6.16 2.55
C LEU A 250 6.48 -5.75 2.85
N LEU A 251 5.66 -5.62 1.81
CA LEU A 251 4.26 -5.23 2.00
C LEU A 251 3.41 -6.42 2.41
N ASP A 252 3.38 -7.44 1.60
CA ASP A 252 2.57 -8.63 1.81
C ASP A 252 3.47 -9.86 1.79
N ALA A 253 3.21 -10.81 2.69
CA ALA A 253 3.83 -12.13 2.71
C ALA A 253 2.89 -13.07 3.45
N PHE A 254 2.10 -13.84 2.72
CA PHE A 254 1.10 -14.71 3.32
C PHE A 254 0.90 -16.01 2.55
N LEU A 255 0.37 -16.99 3.27
CA LEU A 255 -0.14 -18.24 2.76
C LEU A 255 -1.67 -18.22 2.82
N ASP A 256 -2.31 -18.66 1.75
CA ASP A 256 -3.76 -18.89 1.67
C ASP A 256 -4.04 -20.40 1.67
N VAL A 257 -5.03 -20.81 2.46
CA VAL A 257 -5.62 -22.14 2.43
C VAL A 257 -7.04 -22.00 1.86
N ASP A 258 -7.24 -22.45 0.63
CA ASP A 258 -8.41 -22.18 -0.21
C ASP A 258 -9.05 -23.48 -0.72
N TYR A 259 -9.84 -24.14 0.14
CA TYR A 259 -10.62 -25.32 -0.23
C TYR A 259 -11.99 -24.98 -0.81
N ASP A 260 -12.57 -23.86 -0.38
CA ASP A 260 -13.91 -23.43 -0.74
C ASP A 260 -13.95 -21.90 -0.86
N PRO A 261 -14.47 -21.31 -1.94
CA PRO A 261 -14.55 -19.86 -2.12
C PRO A 261 -15.35 -19.15 -1.02
N ARG A 262 -16.17 -19.90 -0.27
CA ARG A 262 -16.90 -19.35 0.88
C ARG A 262 -16.03 -19.12 2.11
N LEU A 263 -14.89 -19.81 2.22
CA LEU A 263 -13.95 -19.67 3.31
C LEU A 263 -12.52 -19.95 2.85
N ARG A 264 -11.73 -18.91 2.81
CA ARG A 264 -10.27 -18.97 2.65
C ARG A 264 -9.63 -18.50 3.94
N LEU A 265 -8.66 -19.24 4.43
CA LEU A 265 -7.86 -18.87 5.59
C LEU A 265 -6.53 -18.30 5.11
N ARG A 266 -6.22 -17.07 5.51
CA ARG A 266 -4.96 -16.37 5.20
C ARG A 266 -4.12 -16.22 6.46
N ILE A 267 -2.84 -16.55 6.37
CA ILE A 267 -1.90 -16.49 7.50
C ILE A 267 -0.65 -15.74 7.05
N GLY A 268 -0.24 -14.74 7.79
CA GLY A 268 0.97 -13.95 7.51
C GLY A 268 0.73 -12.45 7.53
N ARG A 269 1.41 -11.71 6.64
CA ARG A 269 1.30 -10.26 6.49
C ARG A 269 0.44 -9.91 5.29
N TYR A 270 -0.63 -9.16 5.51
CA TYR A 270 -1.63 -8.85 4.49
C TYR A 270 -2.29 -7.49 4.71
N LYS A 271 -3.05 -7.00 3.71
CA LYS A 271 -3.90 -5.82 3.84
C LYS A 271 -4.95 -6.03 4.92
N THR A 272 -4.98 -5.13 5.90
CA THR A 272 -6.01 -5.14 6.95
C THR A 272 -7.39 -4.95 6.34
N PRO A 273 -8.39 -5.78 6.67
CA PRO A 273 -9.75 -5.65 6.13
C PRO A 273 -10.50 -4.51 6.84
N PHE A 274 -10.13 -3.29 6.51
CA PHE A 274 -10.72 -2.07 7.04
C PHE A 274 -10.73 -1.00 5.95
N THR A 275 -11.88 -0.33 5.75
CA THR A 275 -12.27 0.60 4.70
C THR A 275 -12.38 -0.02 3.30
N TYR A 276 -13.40 0.37 2.55
CA TYR A 276 -13.60 -0.07 1.17
C TYR A 276 -12.48 0.41 0.26
N GLU A 277 -12.12 1.69 0.36
CA GLU A 277 -11.04 2.33 -0.39
C GLU A 277 -9.70 1.58 -0.29
N PHE A 278 -9.42 0.95 0.86
CA PHE A 278 -8.17 0.23 1.03
C PHE A 278 -8.29 -1.25 0.73
N PHE A 279 -9.29 -1.91 1.31
CA PHE A 279 -9.39 -3.37 1.22
C PHE A 279 -9.92 -3.84 -0.12
N ALA A 280 -10.98 -3.19 -0.64
CA ALA A 280 -11.62 -3.58 -1.88
C ALA A 280 -10.99 -2.94 -3.13
N GLU A 281 -10.48 -1.69 -3.04
CA GLU A 281 -9.94 -1.00 -4.21
C GLU A 281 -8.46 -1.32 -4.44
N PRO A 282 -8.08 -1.83 -5.64
CA PRO A 282 -6.68 -2.04 -6.00
C PRO A 282 -6.00 -0.70 -6.33
N ILE A 283 -4.74 -0.56 -5.91
CA ILE A 283 -3.98 0.70 -6.05
C ILE A 283 -3.81 1.13 -7.51
N GLN A 284 -3.70 0.19 -8.44
CA GLN A 284 -3.55 0.45 -9.87
C GLN A 284 -4.82 0.98 -10.53
N GLY A 285 -5.99 0.72 -9.93
CA GLY A 285 -7.30 1.12 -10.45
C GLY A 285 -7.83 2.43 -9.88
N LEU A 286 -7.19 3.03 -8.89
CA LEU A 286 -7.69 4.23 -8.22
C LEU A 286 -8.08 5.33 -9.21
N MET A 287 -9.19 6.03 -8.90
CA MET A 287 -9.65 7.19 -9.67
C MET A 287 -8.86 8.45 -9.33
N ALA A 288 -8.50 8.68 -8.07
CA ALA A 288 -7.56 9.72 -7.66
C ALA A 288 -6.16 9.12 -7.45
N PRO A 289 -5.07 9.87 -7.66
CA PRO A 289 -3.71 9.34 -7.57
C PRO A 289 -3.33 8.85 -6.17
N GLU A 290 -3.94 9.41 -5.12
CA GLU A 290 -3.75 8.99 -3.73
C GLU A 290 -5.10 8.72 -3.06
N ARG A 291 -5.09 8.00 -1.93
CA ARG A 291 -6.27 7.69 -1.14
C ARG A 291 -6.79 8.90 -0.36
N SER A 292 -7.92 8.76 0.32
CA SER A 292 -8.58 9.82 1.10
C SER A 292 -7.73 10.32 2.28
N LEU A 293 -8.14 11.46 2.86
CA LEU A 293 -7.51 12.00 4.07
C LEU A 293 -7.57 11.01 5.24
N PHE A 294 -8.66 10.25 5.38
CA PHE A 294 -8.77 9.25 6.44
C PHE A 294 -7.73 8.16 6.29
N PHE A 295 -7.70 7.52 5.13
CA PHE A 295 -6.75 6.42 4.91
C PHE A 295 -5.30 6.88 5.07
N ASN A 296 -4.97 8.04 4.52
CA ASN A 296 -3.61 8.59 4.60
C ASN A 296 -3.13 8.82 6.03
N ASN A 297 -4.04 9.12 6.97
CA ASN A 297 -3.70 9.50 8.34
C ASN A 297 -4.08 8.45 9.39
N PHE A 298 -5.17 7.70 9.20
CA PHE A 298 -5.68 6.71 10.16
C PHE A 298 -5.81 5.31 9.59
N GLY A 299 -5.56 5.11 8.29
CA GLY A 299 -5.61 3.80 7.66
C GLY A 299 -4.62 2.82 8.28
N LEU A 300 -5.08 1.56 8.44
CA LEU A 300 -4.30 0.52 9.14
C LEU A 300 -3.17 -0.06 8.29
N ASN A 301 -3.28 0.05 6.98
CA ASN A 301 -2.33 -0.48 6.01
C ASN A 301 -2.20 -2.02 6.13
N ARG A 302 -1.01 -2.57 6.37
CA ARG A 302 -0.78 -4.01 6.46
C ARG A 302 -0.34 -4.41 7.86
N ASP A 303 -0.71 -5.64 8.21
CA ASP A 303 -0.33 -6.20 9.51
C ASP A 303 -0.16 -7.72 9.45
N ASN A 304 0.47 -8.28 10.47
CA ASN A 304 0.67 -9.71 10.64
C ASN A 304 -0.48 -10.31 11.45
N GLY A 305 -1.03 -11.42 10.97
CA GLY A 305 -2.12 -12.07 11.67
C GLY A 305 -2.72 -13.26 10.92
N ILE A 306 -3.96 -13.56 11.27
CA ILE A 306 -4.79 -14.59 10.63
C ILE A 306 -6.09 -13.95 10.20
N MET A 307 -6.54 -14.23 8.98
CA MET A 307 -7.75 -13.69 8.39
C MET A 307 -8.57 -14.81 7.74
N ALA A 308 -9.86 -14.87 8.09
CA ALA A 308 -10.85 -15.61 7.34
C ALA A 308 -11.50 -14.65 6.32
N VAL A 309 -11.47 -15.02 5.05
CA VAL A 309 -12.05 -14.22 3.95
C VAL A 309 -12.82 -15.14 3.01
N GLY A 310 -13.93 -14.66 2.51
CA GLY A 310 -14.73 -15.48 1.62
C GLY A 310 -15.90 -14.73 0.99
N ARG A 311 -16.65 -15.52 0.23
CA ARG A 311 -17.81 -15.03 -0.51
C ARG A 311 -19.00 -15.96 -0.27
N ILE A 312 -20.10 -15.40 0.18
CA ILE A 312 -21.31 -16.14 0.56
C ILE A 312 -22.54 -15.58 -0.14
N LEU A 313 -23.71 -16.21 0.07
CA LEU A 313 -25.01 -15.81 -0.52
C LEU A 313 -24.93 -15.66 -2.05
N ASN A 314 -24.51 -16.72 -2.75
CA ASN A 314 -24.32 -16.72 -4.21
C ASN A 314 -23.42 -15.59 -4.70
N SER A 315 -22.31 -15.35 -3.97
CA SER A 315 -21.35 -14.30 -4.28
C SER A 315 -21.87 -12.86 -4.13
N LYS A 316 -23.01 -12.65 -3.49
CA LYS A 316 -23.53 -11.30 -3.19
C LYS A 316 -22.81 -10.64 -2.01
N VAL A 317 -22.26 -11.42 -1.07
CA VAL A 317 -21.57 -10.90 0.11
C VAL A 317 -20.11 -11.32 0.11
N ASP A 318 -19.22 -10.34 0.07
CA ASP A 318 -17.81 -10.52 0.41
C ASP A 318 -17.60 -10.19 1.88
N TYR A 319 -16.88 -11.03 2.60
CA TYR A 319 -16.55 -10.78 4.00
C TYR A 319 -15.08 -11.06 4.30
N ALA A 320 -14.56 -10.40 5.31
CA ALA A 320 -13.26 -10.69 5.91
C ALA A 320 -13.31 -10.42 7.41
N VAL A 321 -12.73 -11.33 8.21
CA VAL A 321 -12.54 -11.16 9.65
C VAL A 321 -11.10 -11.51 9.98
N SER A 322 -10.43 -10.66 10.74
CA SER A 322 -9.00 -10.78 10.99
C SER A 322 -8.66 -10.52 12.45
N ILE A 323 -7.71 -11.29 12.97
CA ILE A 323 -7.02 -11.05 14.24
C ILE A 323 -5.56 -10.77 13.89
N GLN A 324 -5.03 -9.61 14.34
CA GLN A 324 -3.72 -9.12 13.93
C GLN A 324 -3.01 -8.34 15.04
N ASN A 325 -1.72 -8.06 14.85
CA ASN A 325 -0.90 -7.38 15.86
C ASN A 325 -1.37 -5.96 16.22
N GLY A 326 -1.98 -5.24 15.28
CA GLY A 326 -2.45 -3.87 15.48
C GLY A 326 -1.39 -2.78 15.24
N SER A 327 -0.26 -3.11 14.67
CA SER A 327 0.93 -2.27 14.61
C SER A 327 0.99 -1.25 13.46
N ARG A 328 -0.10 -1.02 12.72
CA ARG A 328 -0.16 -0.07 11.58
C ARG A 328 1.10 -0.11 10.70
N ASN A 329 1.18 -1.09 9.83
CA ASN A 329 2.34 -1.31 8.95
C ASN A 329 3.64 -1.76 9.65
N GLY A 330 3.65 -1.96 10.96
CA GLY A 330 4.74 -2.59 11.70
C GLY A 330 4.82 -4.10 11.47
N PHE A 331 5.87 -4.73 11.99
CA PHE A 331 6.07 -6.18 11.92
C PHE A 331 5.82 -6.86 13.26
N LEU A 332 6.02 -6.15 14.35
CA LEU A 332 5.87 -6.65 15.70
C LEU A 332 4.70 -5.96 16.40
N ALA A 333 4.11 -6.65 17.34
CA ALA A 333 3.06 -6.11 18.20
C ALA A 333 3.65 -5.09 19.18
N ASN A 334 2.90 -4.03 19.46
CA ASN A 334 3.24 -3.01 20.48
C ASN A 334 2.61 -3.35 21.83
N THR A 335 1.65 -4.27 21.86
CA THR A 335 0.93 -4.73 23.07
C THR A 335 0.67 -6.23 22.95
N ASP A 336 0.34 -6.87 24.06
CA ASP A 336 -0.12 -8.26 24.06
C ASP A 336 -1.55 -8.40 23.51
N SER A 337 -2.33 -7.33 23.56
CA SER A 337 -3.66 -7.25 22.95
C SER A 337 -3.57 -7.30 21.44
N LYS A 338 -4.49 -8.03 20.81
CA LYS A 338 -4.58 -8.12 19.36
C LYS A 338 -5.74 -7.27 18.84
N ASN A 339 -5.55 -6.69 17.67
CA ASN A 339 -6.63 -6.01 16.98
C ASN A 339 -7.52 -7.02 16.26
N VAL A 340 -8.82 -6.80 16.37
CA VAL A 340 -9.83 -7.49 15.57
C VAL A 340 -10.37 -6.53 14.53
N THR A 341 -10.43 -6.97 13.28
CA THR A 341 -11.06 -6.21 12.20
C THR A 341 -12.05 -7.09 11.47
N ALA A 342 -13.14 -6.48 11.01
CA ALA A 342 -14.11 -7.15 10.16
C ALA A 342 -14.56 -6.20 9.05
N PHE A 343 -14.78 -6.77 7.86
CA PHE A 343 -15.24 -6.07 6.65
C PHE A 343 -16.35 -6.87 6.01
N VAL A 344 -17.40 -6.19 5.54
CA VAL A 344 -18.49 -6.78 4.77
C VAL A 344 -18.82 -5.86 3.60
N ASN A 345 -18.95 -6.41 2.42
CA ASN A 345 -19.46 -5.74 1.22
C ASN A 345 -20.60 -6.55 0.61
N TYR A 346 -21.76 -5.94 0.46
CA TYR A 346 -22.97 -6.58 -0.07
C TYR A 346 -23.37 -5.97 -1.41
N ARG A 347 -23.61 -6.84 -2.39
CA ARG A 347 -24.13 -6.51 -3.73
C ARG A 347 -25.57 -6.97 -3.85
N PRO A 348 -26.55 -6.16 -3.45
CA PRO A 348 -27.96 -6.59 -3.40
C PRO A 348 -28.51 -7.05 -4.76
N PHE A 349 -28.08 -6.42 -5.84
CA PHE A 349 -28.56 -6.59 -7.20
C PHE A 349 -27.54 -7.27 -8.13
N GLY A 350 -26.51 -7.93 -7.58
CA GLY A 350 -25.40 -8.51 -8.35
C GLY A 350 -25.76 -9.67 -9.28
N ASP A 351 -26.97 -10.17 -9.25
CA ASP A 351 -27.55 -11.17 -10.16
C ASP A 351 -28.59 -10.58 -11.12
N GLU A 352 -28.84 -9.27 -11.07
CA GLU A 352 -29.78 -8.55 -11.93
C GLU A 352 -29.04 -7.85 -13.07
N GLU A 353 -28.77 -8.57 -14.15
CA GLU A 353 -28.04 -8.02 -15.30
C GLU A 353 -28.78 -6.84 -15.96
N ASN A 354 -28.01 -5.84 -16.43
CA ASN A 354 -28.47 -4.67 -17.17
C ASN A 354 -29.42 -3.73 -16.40
N THR A 355 -29.46 -3.82 -15.08
CA THR A 355 -30.21 -2.86 -14.24
C THR A 355 -29.34 -1.67 -13.83
N LEU A 356 -29.99 -0.57 -13.47
CA LEU A 356 -29.30 0.63 -12.96
C LEU A 356 -28.48 0.32 -11.69
N LEU A 357 -28.92 -0.62 -10.88
CA LEU A 357 -28.35 -0.95 -9.57
C LEU A 357 -27.51 -2.23 -9.57
N GLU A 358 -27.32 -2.89 -10.70
CA GLU A 358 -26.57 -4.15 -10.85
C GLU A 358 -25.24 -4.14 -10.06
N ASN A 359 -24.46 -3.07 -10.19
CA ASN A 359 -23.13 -2.95 -9.59
C ASN A 359 -23.13 -2.01 -8.35
N LEU A 360 -24.23 -1.98 -7.60
CA LEU A 360 -24.29 -1.31 -6.31
C LEU A 360 -23.63 -2.18 -5.24
N ASN A 361 -22.68 -1.62 -4.53
CA ASN A 361 -22.00 -2.20 -3.37
C ASN A 361 -22.33 -1.35 -2.14
N ILE A 362 -22.74 -1.98 -1.06
CA ILE A 362 -22.98 -1.32 0.23
C ILE A 362 -22.36 -2.17 1.34
N GLY A 363 -21.80 -1.55 2.34
CA GLY A 363 -21.19 -2.32 3.42
C GLY A 363 -20.51 -1.45 4.45
N GLY A 364 -19.60 -2.07 5.17
CA GLY A 364 -18.83 -1.39 6.20
C GLY A 364 -17.77 -2.26 6.82
N SER A 365 -17.02 -1.67 7.72
CA SER A 365 -15.96 -2.34 8.46
C SER A 365 -15.87 -1.85 9.90
N VAL A 366 -15.28 -2.67 10.75
CA VAL A 366 -15.04 -2.34 12.16
C VAL A 366 -13.63 -2.75 12.55
N LEU A 367 -13.08 -1.99 13.51
CA LEU A 367 -11.78 -2.23 14.11
C LEU A 367 -11.89 -2.03 15.61
N ALA A 368 -11.33 -2.94 16.41
CA ALA A 368 -11.13 -2.76 17.83
C ALA A 368 -9.80 -3.37 18.28
N GLY A 369 -9.13 -2.72 19.22
CA GLY A 369 -7.88 -3.19 19.83
C GLY A 369 -7.21 -2.13 20.68
N ASP A 370 -6.13 -2.49 21.34
CA ASP A 370 -5.35 -1.58 22.17
C ASP A 370 -4.01 -1.22 21.53
N GLN A 371 -3.52 -0.03 21.86
CA GLN A 371 -2.26 0.51 21.35
C GLN A 371 -1.35 0.96 22.48
N ASN A 372 -0.04 0.83 22.25
CA ASN A 372 1.00 1.40 23.08
C ASN A 372 2.21 1.72 22.21
N SER A 373 2.17 2.87 21.53
CA SER A 373 3.22 3.28 20.57
C SER A 373 3.34 4.80 20.48
N VAL A 374 4.36 5.27 19.78
CA VAL A 374 4.34 6.64 19.26
C VAL A 374 3.17 6.77 18.27
N PRO A 375 2.56 7.96 18.13
CA PRO A 375 1.51 8.17 17.12
C PRO A 375 1.99 7.80 15.72
N VAL A 376 1.18 7.03 14.99
CA VAL A 376 1.48 6.61 13.62
C VAL A 376 0.35 7.03 12.68
N PRO A 377 0.56 8.07 11.84
CA PRO A 377 1.73 8.95 11.79
C PRO A 377 1.75 9.98 12.92
N GLN A 378 2.92 10.43 13.33
CA GLN A 378 3.05 11.52 14.31
C GLN A 378 2.59 12.87 13.73
N THR A 379 2.72 13.06 12.43
CA THR A 379 2.28 14.25 11.70
C THR A 379 1.24 13.87 10.66
N LEU A 380 0.04 14.42 10.78
CA LEU A 380 -1.03 14.24 9.82
C LEU A 380 -0.84 15.18 8.62
N ARG A 381 -1.11 14.67 7.40
CA ARG A 381 -0.78 15.35 6.14
C ARG A 381 -1.91 15.24 5.11
N THR A 382 -1.92 16.17 4.16
CA THR A 382 -2.86 16.17 3.03
C THR A 382 -2.62 15.03 2.05
N ALA A 383 -1.36 14.64 1.86
CA ALA A 383 -0.97 13.44 1.13
C ALA A 383 0.18 12.78 1.89
N VAL A 384 0.24 11.47 1.89
CA VAL A 384 1.24 10.72 2.65
C VAL A 384 2.29 10.12 1.73
N ALA A 385 3.55 10.22 2.13
CA ALA A 385 4.61 9.39 1.61
C ALA A 385 4.34 7.94 2.01
N THR A 386 4.45 7.02 1.08
CA THR A 386 4.19 5.61 1.36
C THR A 386 5.28 4.97 2.20
N THR A 387 6.50 5.49 2.14
CA THR A 387 7.68 5.01 2.86
C THR A 387 8.72 6.14 2.99
N GLY A 388 9.61 6.05 3.98
CA GLY A 388 10.73 6.97 4.17
C GLY A 388 10.40 8.30 4.85
N ASN A 389 11.41 9.13 4.96
CA ASN A 389 11.35 10.44 5.63
C ASN A 389 10.95 11.59 4.67
N GLN A 390 10.62 11.27 3.42
CA GLN A 390 10.28 12.28 2.43
C GLN A 390 8.89 12.86 2.67
N ILE A 391 8.81 14.18 2.63
CA ILE A 391 7.59 14.93 2.92
C ILE A 391 6.92 15.27 1.61
N LEU A 392 5.86 14.53 1.27
CA LEU A 392 5.10 14.69 0.03
C LEU A 392 3.70 15.27 0.24
N GLY A 393 3.34 15.64 1.44
CA GLY A 393 2.05 16.24 1.76
C GLY A 393 2.18 17.32 2.82
N VAL A 394 1.34 18.35 2.72
CA VAL A 394 1.34 19.46 3.67
C VAL A 394 0.95 18.95 5.05
N PRO A 395 1.76 19.15 6.09
CA PRO A 395 1.40 18.84 7.46
C PRO A 395 0.29 19.80 7.93
N PHE A 396 -0.73 19.27 8.59
CA PHE A 396 -1.79 20.10 9.17
C PHE A 396 -1.98 19.87 10.67
N LEU A 397 -1.49 18.76 11.22
CA LEU A 397 -1.46 18.50 12.65
C LEU A 397 -0.23 17.67 13.01
N THR A 398 0.51 18.04 14.05
CA THR A 398 1.63 17.27 14.59
C THR A 398 1.43 17.08 16.08
N PHE A 399 1.44 15.81 16.52
CA PHE A 399 1.43 15.46 17.93
C PHE A 399 2.78 15.84 18.57
N ASN A 400 2.75 16.31 19.83
CA ASN A 400 3.93 16.59 20.61
C ASN A 400 4.80 15.32 20.81
N ASN A 401 6.10 15.46 20.91
CA ASN A 401 7.05 14.34 20.95
C ASN A 401 6.84 13.36 22.10
N ASN A 402 6.26 13.84 23.20
CA ASN A 402 5.98 13.04 24.40
C ASN A 402 4.60 12.37 24.38
N VAL A 403 3.83 12.51 23.30
CA VAL A 403 2.53 11.86 23.13
C VAL A 403 2.74 10.41 22.71
N ARG A 404 1.88 9.54 23.23
CA ARG A 404 1.78 8.12 22.90
C ARG A 404 0.34 7.75 22.56
N GLU A 405 0.15 6.88 21.60
CA GLU A 405 -1.08 6.09 21.49
C GLU A 405 -1.08 5.14 22.70
N SER A 406 -2.09 5.20 23.57
CA SER A 406 -2.11 4.45 24.83
C SER A 406 -3.52 4.10 25.23
N GLY A 407 -3.92 2.86 24.99
CA GLY A 407 -5.25 2.35 25.30
C GLY A 407 -6.03 1.98 24.06
N THR A 408 -7.35 2.09 24.15
CA THR A 408 -8.27 1.55 23.15
C THR A 408 -8.29 2.37 21.86
N ARG A 409 -8.31 1.65 20.75
CA ARG A 409 -8.64 2.14 19.42
C ARG A 409 -9.87 1.40 18.92
N ALA A 410 -10.95 2.11 18.66
CA ALA A 410 -12.16 1.56 18.07
C ALA A 410 -12.64 2.47 16.95
N MET A 411 -12.77 1.90 15.75
CA MET A 411 -13.19 2.63 14.56
C MET A 411 -14.17 1.79 13.76
N TRP A 412 -15.02 2.44 13.02
CA TRP A 412 -15.96 1.84 12.08
C TRP A 412 -16.03 2.67 10.80
N ASP A 413 -16.47 2.04 9.76
CA ASP A 413 -16.62 2.59 8.44
C ASP A 413 -17.93 2.10 7.81
N LEU A 414 -18.57 2.96 7.02
CA LEU A 414 -19.69 2.61 6.15
C LEU A 414 -19.38 3.10 4.75
N HIS A 415 -19.65 2.25 3.75
CA HIS A 415 -19.40 2.59 2.36
C HIS A 415 -20.58 2.28 1.44
N ALA A 416 -20.64 3.04 0.34
CA ALA A 416 -21.47 2.76 -0.82
C ALA A 416 -20.67 3.04 -2.08
N ALA A 417 -20.62 2.07 -3.01
CA ALA A 417 -19.96 2.21 -4.29
C ALA A 417 -20.91 1.76 -5.40
N TRP A 418 -21.14 2.65 -6.36
CA TRP A 418 -22.05 2.40 -7.44
C TRP A 418 -21.38 2.64 -8.80
N TYR A 419 -21.51 1.67 -9.67
CA TYR A 419 -20.94 1.67 -11.00
C TYR A 419 -22.04 1.46 -12.02
N TYR A 420 -22.16 2.39 -12.94
CA TYR A 420 -23.15 2.29 -14.00
C TYR A 420 -22.59 2.82 -15.32
N ARG A 421 -22.35 1.92 -16.26
CA ARG A 421 -21.75 2.26 -17.55
C ARG A 421 -20.44 3.04 -17.36
N GLN A 422 -20.37 4.28 -17.87
CA GLN A 422 -19.20 5.16 -17.77
C GLN A 422 -18.99 5.79 -16.39
N LEU A 423 -20.01 5.79 -15.54
CA LEU A 423 -20.03 6.50 -14.27
C LEU A 423 -19.68 5.57 -13.11
N ALA A 424 -18.81 6.04 -12.23
CA ALA A 424 -18.59 5.47 -10.89
C ALA A 424 -18.81 6.55 -9.83
N VAL A 425 -19.50 6.21 -8.74
CA VAL A 425 -19.67 7.08 -7.58
C VAL A 425 -19.39 6.24 -6.34
N ILE A 426 -18.47 6.70 -5.49
CA ILE A 426 -18.08 6.00 -4.27
C ILE A 426 -18.11 7.00 -3.13
N GLY A 427 -18.72 6.60 -2.03
CA GLY A 427 -18.72 7.35 -0.77
C GLY A 427 -18.38 6.43 0.38
N GLU A 428 -17.61 6.95 1.33
CA GLU A 428 -17.21 6.25 2.54
C GLU A 428 -17.21 7.22 3.71
N TRP A 429 -17.75 6.78 4.84
CA TRP A 429 -17.74 7.51 6.11
C TRP A 429 -17.10 6.65 7.17
N ALA A 430 -16.02 7.14 7.75
CA ALA A 430 -15.27 6.48 8.81
C ALA A 430 -15.31 7.33 10.08
N SER A 431 -15.56 6.69 11.22
CA SER A 431 -15.61 7.37 12.52
C SER A 431 -15.08 6.45 13.60
N GLY A 432 -14.85 7.01 14.79
CA GLY A 432 -14.39 6.26 15.93
C GLY A 432 -13.54 7.09 16.87
N TYR A 433 -12.69 6.43 17.63
CA TYR A 433 -11.79 7.08 18.57
C TYR A 433 -10.51 6.28 18.80
N GLN A 434 -9.51 6.99 19.30
CA GLN A 434 -8.27 6.41 19.79
C GLN A 434 -7.83 7.12 21.09
N ASP A 435 -7.35 6.36 22.05
CA ASP A 435 -6.81 6.87 23.30
C ASP A 435 -5.35 7.30 23.14
N TYR A 436 -5.04 8.45 23.71
CA TYR A 436 -3.69 9.02 23.77
C TYR A 436 -3.33 9.38 25.21
N ALA A 437 -2.04 9.34 25.52
CA ALA A 437 -1.49 9.77 26.79
C ALA A 437 -0.12 10.42 26.60
N PHE A 438 0.37 11.12 27.61
CA PHE A 438 1.77 11.53 27.67
C PHE A 438 2.65 10.38 28.15
N ALA A 439 3.85 10.25 27.62
CA ALA A 439 4.83 9.24 28.03
C ALA A 439 5.15 9.30 29.53
N THR A 440 5.03 10.48 30.14
CA THR A 440 5.23 10.71 31.58
C THR A 440 4.02 10.33 32.44
N SER A 441 2.83 10.10 31.83
CA SER A 441 1.59 9.84 32.55
C SER A 441 0.66 8.95 31.73
N MET A 442 1.08 7.73 31.46
CA MET A 442 0.37 6.77 30.61
C MET A 442 -1.02 6.34 31.13
N MET A 443 -1.31 6.58 32.40
CA MET A 443 -2.62 6.30 33.03
C MET A 443 -3.65 7.39 32.74
N ASN A 444 -3.21 8.62 32.49
CA ASN A 444 -4.09 9.75 32.19
C ASN A 444 -4.35 9.81 30.68
N ARG A 445 -5.33 9.03 30.24
CA ARG A 445 -5.67 8.88 28.83
C ARG A 445 -6.67 9.93 28.39
N THR A 446 -6.49 10.46 27.19
CA THR A 446 -7.44 11.31 26.49
C THR A 446 -7.97 10.53 25.32
N GLN A 447 -9.28 10.32 25.29
CA GLN A 447 -9.96 9.74 24.14
C GLN A 447 -10.11 10.81 23.07
N LEU A 448 -9.54 10.57 21.90
CA LEU A 448 -9.56 11.49 20.78
C LEU A 448 -10.50 10.95 19.70
N PRO A 449 -11.69 11.55 19.53
CA PRO A 449 -12.61 11.17 18.47
C PRO A 449 -12.08 11.57 17.10
N VAL A 450 -12.35 10.74 16.11
CA VAL A 450 -12.01 10.93 14.70
C VAL A 450 -13.27 10.73 13.88
N ASP A 451 -13.54 11.64 12.96
CA ASP A 451 -14.66 11.58 12.02
C ASP A 451 -14.20 12.03 10.64
N SER A 452 -14.56 11.27 9.62
CA SER A 452 -14.11 11.54 8.26
C SER A 452 -15.08 10.98 7.24
N PHE A 453 -15.16 11.63 6.10
CA PHE A 453 -15.84 11.06 4.94
C PHE A 453 -15.15 11.49 3.65
N TYR A 454 -15.37 10.71 2.58
CA TYR A 454 -15.13 11.18 1.24
C TYR A 454 -16.27 10.77 0.31
N VAL A 455 -16.43 11.53 -0.76
CA VAL A 455 -17.23 11.17 -1.92
C VAL A 455 -16.38 11.43 -3.15
N GLN A 456 -16.34 10.45 -4.05
CA GLN A 456 -15.64 10.57 -5.32
C GLN A 456 -16.52 10.11 -6.48
N ALA A 457 -16.32 10.71 -7.63
CA ALA A 457 -16.96 10.33 -8.88
C ALA A 457 -15.93 10.26 -10.00
N GLY A 458 -16.14 9.35 -10.95
CA GLY A 458 -15.36 9.22 -12.16
C GLY A 458 -16.27 8.96 -13.35
N TYR A 459 -16.01 9.62 -14.49
CA TYR A 459 -16.78 9.46 -15.70
C TYR A 459 -15.87 9.30 -16.93
N PHE A 460 -16.03 8.19 -17.65
CA PHE A 460 -15.29 7.96 -18.89
C PHE A 460 -15.87 8.76 -20.05
N LEU A 461 -15.05 9.64 -20.60
CA LEU A 461 -15.41 10.49 -21.76
C LEU A 461 -15.38 9.71 -23.08
N THR A 462 -14.63 8.62 -23.12
CA THR A 462 -14.36 7.81 -24.33
C THR A 462 -15.25 6.58 -24.47
N GLY A 463 -16.14 6.34 -23.48
CA GLY A 463 -17.19 5.32 -23.57
C GLY A 463 -16.89 4.00 -22.87
N GLU A 464 -15.73 3.85 -22.22
CA GLU A 464 -15.42 2.67 -21.40
C GLU A 464 -16.46 2.52 -20.30
N THR A 465 -16.77 1.27 -19.96
CA THR A 465 -17.70 0.94 -18.87
C THR A 465 -16.96 0.34 -17.68
N ARG A 466 -17.54 0.49 -16.50
CA ARG A 466 -16.95 0.02 -15.25
C ARG A 466 -18.00 -0.67 -14.38
N SER A 467 -17.65 -1.85 -13.85
CA SER A 467 -18.42 -2.57 -12.83
C SER A 467 -17.75 -2.57 -11.46
N ASN A 468 -16.49 -2.14 -11.39
CA ASN A 468 -15.69 -2.03 -10.16
C ASN A 468 -14.53 -1.05 -10.38
N VAL A 469 -13.72 -0.83 -9.34
CA VAL A 469 -12.44 -0.11 -9.44
C VAL A 469 -11.34 -1.12 -9.79
N GLY A 470 -10.92 -1.13 -11.04
CA GLY A 470 -9.90 -2.04 -11.55
C GLY A 470 -9.06 -1.43 -12.67
N ILE A 471 -8.31 -2.29 -13.36
CA ILE A 471 -7.51 -1.89 -14.52
C ILE A 471 -8.45 -1.48 -15.65
N VAL A 472 -8.22 -0.29 -16.21
CA VAL A 472 -8.96 0.20 -17.37
C VAL A 472 -8.35 -0.37 -18.64
N LYS A 473 -9.18 -1.07 -19.43
CA LYS A 473 -8.82 -1.52 -20.77
C LYS A 473 -9.47 -0.58 -21.77
N PRO A 474 -8.71 0.31 -22.44
CA PRO A 474 -9.28 1.24 -23.42
C PRO A 474 -9.97 0.50 -24.55
N LEU A 475 -11.14 0.98 -25.00
CA LEU A 475 -11.83 0.48 -26.17
C LEU A 475 -10.95 0.62 -27.43
N ARG A 476 -10.18 1.69 -27.50
CA ARG A 476 -9.17 1.95 -28.53
C ARG A 476 -7.88 2.38 -27.83
N PRO A 477 -6.92 1.47 -27.60
CA PRO A 477 -5.63 1.82 -27.01
C PRO A 477 -4.96 2.97 -27.77
N PHE A 478 -4.21 3.80 -27.05
CA PHE A 478 -3.48 4.91 -27.65
C PHE A 478 -2.50 4.41 -28.71
N ASN A 479 -2.68 4.89 -29.94
CA ASN A 479 -1.84 4.55 -31.08
C ASN A 479 -1.91 5.69 -32.10
N LEU A 480 -0.75 6.20 -32.51
CA LEU A 480 -0.63 7.25 -33.51
C LEU A 480 -0.39 6.70 -34.93
N LYS A 481 -0.30 5.39 -35.09
CA LYS A 481 -0.05 4.78 -36.37
C LYS A 481 -1.26 5.00 -37.31
N ARG A 482 -0.97 5.41 -38.54
CA ARG A 482 -2.01 5.64 -39.53
C ARG A 482 -2.80 4.35 -39.81
N GLY A 483 -4.11 4.44 -39.73
CA GLY A 483 -5.03 3.29 -39.89
C GLY A 483 -5.35 2.54 -38.59
N GLU A 484 -4.59 2.78 -37.49
CA GLU A 484 -4.80 2.16 -36.19
C GLU A 484 -4.98 3.23 -35.08
N PHE A 485 -5.40 4.44 -35.46
CA PHE A 485 -5.48 5.57 -34.53
C PHE A 485 -6.38 5.27 -33.32
N GLY A 486 -5.88 5.49 -32.12
CA GLY A 486 -6.59 5.39 -30.86
C GLY A 486 -6.18 6.48 -29.90
N LEU A 487 -7.14 6.98 -29.11
CA LEU A 487 -6.91 8.03 -28.12
C LEU A 487 -6.62 7.51 -26.70
N GLY A 488 -6.74 6.18 -26.48
CA GLY A 488 -6.81 5.65 -25.12
C GLY A 488 -8.14 5.97 -24.44
N ALA A 489 -8.25 5.67 -23.15
CA ALA A 489 -9.42 5.97 -22.34
C ALA A 489 -9.19 7.23 -21.51
N TRP A 490 -10.14 8.17 -21.55
CA TRP A 490 -10.12 9.41 -20.79
C TRP A 490 -11.22 9.42 -19.75
N GLU A 491 -10.84 9.66 -18.49
CA GLU A 491 -11.73 9.68 -17.34
C GLU A 491 -11.61 11.01 -16.59
N LEU A 492 -12.72 11.74 -16.46
CA LEU A 492 -12.82 12.91 -15.59
C LEU A 492 -13.13 12.42 -14.17
N THR A 493 -12.41 12.91 -13.17
CA THR A 493 -12.58 12.52 -11.77
C THR A 493 -12.72 13.72 -10.86
N ALA A 494 -13.51 13.56 -9.81
CA ALA A 494 -13.63 14.54 -8.74
C ALA A 494 -13.78 13.82 -7.39
N ARG A 495 -13.14 14.34 -6.34
CA ARG A 495 -13.27 13.83 -4.96
C ARG A 495 -13.29 14.99 -3.99
N TYR A 496 -14.16 14.90 -3.00
CA TYR A 496 -14.09 15.68 -1.78
C TYR A 496 -13.82 14.76 -0.59
N SER A 497 -12.80 15.08 0.20
CA SER A 497 -12.45 14.37 1.44
C SER A 497 -12.47 15.34 2.61
N TYR A 498 -12.94 14.88 3.75
CA TYR A 498 -12.98 15.64 4.99
C TYR A 498 -12.47 14.78 6.14
N LEU A 499 -11.67 15.37 7.02
CA LEU A 499 -11.17 14.75 8.25
C LEU A 499 -11.29 15.74 9.40
N ASN A 500 -11.93 15.32 10.49
CA ASN A 500 -12.05 16.04 11.74
C ASN A 500 -11.53 15.19 12.89
N ILE A 501 -10.68 15.79 13.70
CA ILE A 501 -10.13 15.23 14.92
C ILE A 501 -10.70 16.07 16.07
N GLY A 502 -11.11 15.42 17.14
CA GLY A 502 -11.69 16.12 18.29
C GLY A 502 -10.79 17.24 18.80
N LYS A 503 -11.40 18.33 19.22
CA LYS A 503 -10.71 19.49 19.79
C LYS A 503 -9.88 19.13 21.04
N GLU A 504 -10.13 17.97 21.60
CA GLU A 504 -9.38 17.37 22.71
C GLU A 504 -7.90 17.25 22.40
N VAL A 505 -7.52 17.15 21.13
CA VAL A 505 -6.12 17.18 20.69
C VAL A 505 -5.38 18.43 21.16
N PHE A 506 -6.08 19.56 21.27
CA PHE A 506 -5.55 20.84 21.76
C PHE A 506 -5.82 21.04 23.26
N THR A 507 -7.04 20.80 23.72
CA THR A 507 -7.42 21.06 25.12
C THR A 507 -6.70 20.14 26.10
N ALA A 508 -6.29 18.94 25.66
CA ALA A 508 -5.45 18.04 26.44
C ALA A 508 -3.93 18.26 26.22
N GLY A 509 -3.54 19.24 25.40
CA GLY A 509 -2.13 19.54 25.12
C GLY A 509 -1.39 18.52 24.27
N LEU A 510 -2.12 17.67 23.52
CA LEU A 510 -1.51 16.67 22.64
C LEU A 510 -0.83 17.27 21.40
N SER A 511 -1.26 18.48 21.02
CA SER A 511 -0.72 19.27 19.91
C SER A 511 -0.85 20.76 20.21
N ASP A 512 -0.04 21.61 19.56
CA ASP A 512 -0.06 23.06 19.74
C ASP A 512 -1.16 23.71 18.87
N PRO A 513 -2.18 24.34 19.47
CA PRO A 513 -3.27 25.00 18.74
C PRO A 513 -2.83 26.25 17.97
N ASN A 514 -1.67 26.83 18.27
CA ASN A 514 -1.16 28.01 17.56
C ASN A 514 -0.46 27.66 16.24
N LEU A 515 -0.12 26.40 16.04
CA LEU A 515 0.66 25.92 14.90
C LEU A 515 -0.15 25.00 13.97
N TRP A 516 -1.18 24.33 14.49
CA TRP A 516 -1.82 23.20 13.82
C TRP A 516 -3.34 23.30 13.81
N ALA A 517 -3.93 22.66 12.78
CA ALA A 517 -5.37 22.52 12.61
C ALA A 517 -5.83 21.11 12.97
N ASN A 518 -7.03 20.98 13.53
CA ASN A 518 -7.63 19.67 13.82
C ASN A 518 -8.66 19.23 12.76
N ARG A 519 -8.91 20.04 11.73
CA ARG A 519 -9.79 19.71 10.62
C ARG A 519 -9.16 20.08 9.30
N ALA A 520 -9.30 19.18 8.33
CA ALA A 520 -8.85 19.39 6.97
C ALA A 520 -9.93 18.95 5.98
N GLY A 521 -10.18 19.76 4.97
CA GLY A 521 -10.95 19.43 3.79
C GLY A 521 -10.04 19.37 2.57
N MET A 522 -10.35 18.50 1.60
CA MET A 522 -9.55 18.36 0.39
C MET A 522 -10.44 18.08 -0.82
N ILE A 523 -10.30 18.90 -1.84
CA ILE A 523 -10.91 18.69 -3.15
C ILE A 523 -9.83 18.20 -4.10
N ASN A 524 -10.11 17.13 -4.85
CA ASN A 524 -9.33 16.69 -5.99
C ASN A 524 -10.18 16.82 -7.25
N VAL A 525 -9.62 17.36 -8.30
CA VAL A 525 -10.20 17.33 -9.65
C VAL A 525 -9.12 16.85 -10.61
N GLY A 526 -9.43 15.76 -11.30
CA GLY A 526 -8.44 15.07 -12.11
C GLY A 526 -8.94 14.67 -13.49
N LEU A 527 -8.00 14.53 -14.40
CA LEU A 527 -8.18 13.94 -15.71
C LEU A 527 -7.21 12.77 -15.85
N ASN A 528 -7.75 11.56 -15.91
CA ASN A 528 -6.97 10.34 -16.08
C ASN A 528 -6.94 9.93 -17.54
N TRP A 529 -5.77 9.54 -18.02
CA TRP A 529 -5.57 9.03 -19.36
C TRP A 529 -4.95 7.63 -19.31
N SER A 530 -5.76 6.60 -19.56
CA SER A 530 -5.28 5.24 -19.75
C SER A 530 -4.90 5.06 -21.22
N LEU A 531 -3.59 5.07 -21.51
CA LEU A 531 -3.09 4.87 -22.87
C LEU A 531 -3.36 3.44 -23.34
N THR A 532 -3.07 2.51 -22.47
CA THR A 532 -3.28 1.06 -22.66
C THR A 532 -3.75 0.47 -21.32
N GLN A 533 -3.99 -0.81 -21.24
CA GLN A 533 -4.23 -1.49 -19.97
C GLN A 533 -3.01 -1.48 -19.02
N TYR A 534 -1.83 -1.13 -19.51
CA TYR A 534 -0.57 -1.11 -18.75
C TYR A 534 -0.14 0.29 -18.31
N LEU A 535 -0.50 1.31 -19.08
CA LEU A 535 -0.01 2.67 -18.91
C LEU A 535 -1.17 3.63 -18.62
N LYS A 536 -1.09 4.33 -17.50
CA LYS A 536 -2.04 5.36 -17.09
C LYS A 536 -1.30 6.63 -16.68
N VAL A 537 -1.81 7.78 -17.08
CA VAL A 537 -1.38 9.11 -16.63
C VAL A 537 -2.50 9.72 -15.82
N PHE A 538 -2.17 10.22 -14.63
CA PHE A 538 -3.07 11.05 -13.82
C PHE A 538 -2.60 12.50 -13.92
N MET A 539 -3.54 13.40 -14.09
CA MET A 539 -3.36 14.85 -13.97
C MET A 539 -4.36 15.33 -12.93
N ASP A 540 -3.91 15.72 -11.75
CA ASP A 540 -4.76 15.99 -10.60
C ASP A 540 -4.40 17.33 -9.97
N TRP A 541 -5.41 18.16 -9.77
CA TRP A 541 -5.32 19.35 -8.93
C TRP A 541 -5.94 19.06 -7.58
N GLN A 542 -5.20 19.35 -6.52
CA GLN A 542 -5.61 19.18 -5.14
C GLN A 542 -5.65 20.52 -4.44
N HIS A 543 -6.83 20.89 -3.92
CA HIS A 543 -7.02 22.01 -3.03
C HIS A 543 -7.33 21.52 -1.63
N SER A 544 -6.47 21.88 -0.67
CA SER A 544 -6.63 21.55 0.75
C SER A 544 -6.97 22.79 1.56
N SER A 545 -7.89 22.68 2.51
CA SER A 545 -8.32 23.75 3.41
C SER A 545 -8.30 23.28 4.87
N PHE A 546 -7.94 24.18 5.78
CA PHE A 546 -7.80 23.92 7.19
C PHE A 546 -8.72 24.85 8.01
N ASN A 547 -9.21 24.39 9.15
CA ASN A 547 -10.08 25.22 10.01
C ASN A 547 -9.36 26.35 10.73
N GLN A 548 -8.05 26.31 10.79
CA GLN A 548 -7.18 27.38 11.30
C GLN A 548 -5.83 27.34 10.57
N PRO A 549 -5.06 28.46 10.60
CA PRO A 549 -3.80 28.50 9.89
C PRO A 549 -2.81 27.45 10.39
N VAL A 550 -2.17 26.74 9.48
CA VAL A 550 -1.14 25.75 9.77
C VAL A 550 0.24 26.29 9.44
N LEU A 551 1.24 25.96 10.24
CA LEU A 551 2.61 26.42 10.07
C LEU A 551 3.26 25.73 8.86
N PHE A 552 3.63 26.48 7.84
CA PHE A 552 4.38 25.98 6.68
C PHE A 552 5.88 26.23 6.79
N ALA A 553 6.25 27.40 7.35
CA ALA A 553 7.63 27.79 7.61
C ALA A 553 7.65 28.73 8.82
N PRO A 554 8.80 28.96 9.45
CA PRO A 554 8.90 29.91 10.56
C PRO A 554 8.27 31.27 10.21
N GLY A 555 7.23 31.66 10.96
CA GLY A 555 6.50 32.90 10.75
C GLY A 555 5.57 32.93 9.53
N ARG A 556 5.35 31.80 8.86
CA ARG A 556 4.40 31.66 7.74
C ARG A 556 3.37 30.59 8.02
N SER A 557 2.12 30.96 8.07
CA SER A 557 0.99 30.05 8.22
C SER A 557 -0.03 30.28 7.12
N HIS A 558 -0.72 29.21 6.68
CA HIS A 558 -1.68 29.22 5.60
C HIS A 558 -2.95 28.46 5.99
N LEU A 559 -4.09 28.93 5.51
CA LEU A 559 -5.39 28.27 5.65
C LEU A 559 -5.67 27.26 4.54
N THR A 560 -4.94 27.37 3.42
CA THR A 560 -5.15 26.53 2.24
C THR A 560 -3.81 26.14 1.61
N SER A 561 -3.84 25.08 0.83
CA SER A 561 -2.70 24.65 0.02
C SER A 561 -3.20 24.06 -1.29
N ASP A 562 -2.57 24.45 -2.39
CA ASP A 562 -2.86 23.94 -3.72
C ASP A 562 -1.66 23.15 -4.25
N MET A 563 -1.92 21.98 -4.81
CA MET A 563 -0.92 21.12 -5.43
C MET A 563 -1.45 20.65 -6.78
N PHE A 564 -0.58 20.69 -7.79
CA PHE A 564 -0.80 20.01 -9.06
C PHE A 564 0.11 18.79 -9.15
N MET A 565 -0.47 17.65 -9.51
CA MET A 565 0.25 16.39 -9.64
C MET A 565 0.07 15.80 -11.03
N VAL A 566 1.17 15.37 -11.62
CA VAL A 566 1.16 14.47 -12.78
C VAL A 566 1.82 13.16 -12.35
N ARG A 567 1.11 12.06 -12.53
CA ARG A 567 1.63 10.71 -12.25
C ARG A 567 1.61 9.86 -13.51
N PHE A 568 2.75 9.30 -13.85
CA PHE A 568 2.85 8.21 -14.81
C PHE A 568 2.83 6.88 -14.05
N GLN A 569 1.94 6.00 -14.44
CA GLN A 569 1.82 4.68 -13.84
C GLN A 569 1.98 3.60 -14.90
N LEU A 570 2.90 2.68 -14.65
CA LEU A 570 3.03 1.41 -15.37
C LEU A 570 2.54 0.30 -14.45
N PHE A 571 1.64 -0.52 -14.92
CA PHE A 571 1.25 -1.77 -14.30
C PHE A 571 1.41 -2.92 -15.30
N PHE A 572 2.36 -3.80 -15.03
CA PHE A 572 2.66 -4.96 -15.87
C PHE A 572 2.64 -6.24 -15.05
#